data_f87e7c9688af05db76fece2c17e8f6bf
#
_entry.id   f87e7c9688af05db76fece2c17e8f6bf
#
_cell.length_a   1.000
_cell.length_b   1.000
_cell.length_c   1.000
_cell.angle_alpha   90.00
_cell.angle_beta   90.00
_cell.angle_gamma   90.00
#
_symmetry.space_group_name_H-M   'P 1'
#
loop_
_entity.id
_entity.type
_entity.pdbx_description
1 polymer ?
#
loop_
_entity_poly.entity_id
_entity_poly.type
_entity_poly.pdbx_seq_one_letter_code
_entity_poly.pdbx_strand_id
1 'polypeptide(L)'
;MIEAEQLKYKLNSFQEPLEDLSGSLALEAKKERIDQLELNMEEPGFWDNVEESQNVMKEVKSLKGVVEEYDDLKTKYEDIETLIDMAEEDEDADLIEEATALMLSLIHISEPT
;
A
#
# COMPACT_ATOMS: atom_id res chain seq x y z
N MET A 1 27.33 8.57 1.47
CA MET A 1 27.49 7.15 1.06
C MET A 1 26.87 6.95 -0.32
N ILE A 2 27.67 6.49 -1.27
CA ILE A 2 27.25 6.37 -2.68
C ILE A 2 26.07 5.40 -2.83
N GLU A 3 26.11 4.27 -2.12
CA GLU A 3 25.06 3.25 -2.17
C GLU A 3 23.72 3.80 -1.66
N ALA A 4 23.77 4.60 -0.59
CA ALA A 4 22.56 5.22 -0.05
C ALA A 4 21.96 6.22 -1.04
N GLU A 5 22.80 7.01 -1.71
CA GLU A 5 22.37 7.97 -2.72
C GLU A 5 21.74 7.27 -3.93
N GLN A 6 22.34 6.15 -4.37
CA GLN A 6 21.81 5.35 -5.48
C GLN A 6 20.45 4.75 -5.12
N LEU A 7 20.30 4.22 -3.91
CA LEU A 7 19.03 3.68 -3.43
C LEU A 7 17.97 4.76 -3.34
N LYS A 8 18.35 5.93 -2.84
CA LYS A 8 17.43 7.07 -2.72
C LYS A 8 16.92 7.51 -4.10
N TYR A 9 17.82 7.58 -5.06
CA TYR A 9 17.46 7.91 -6.45
C TYR A 9 16.49 6.88 -7.01
N LYS A 10 16.80 5.60 -6.82
CA LYS A 10 15.93 4.51 -7.29
C LYS A 10 14.57 4.56 -6.60
N LEU A 11 14.55 4.79 -5.30
CA LEU A 11 13.31 4.88 -4.53
C LEU A 11 12.44 6.04 -5.04
N ASN A 12 13.06 7.19 -5.29
CA ASN A 12 12.33 8.37 -5.79
C ASN A 12 11.65 8.08 -7.14
N SER A 13 12.20 7.16 -7.92
CA SER A 13 11.61 6.78 -9.20
C SER A 13 10.25 6.06 -9.04
N PHE A 14 9.93 5.56 -7.84
CA PHE A 14 8.64 4.93 -7.56
C PHE A 14 7.58 5.90 -7.05
N GLN A 15 7.96 7.13 -6.70
CA GLN A 15 7.02 8.08 -6.10
C GLN A 15 5.85 8.40 -7.05
N GLU A 16 6.16 8.79 -8.28
CA GLU A 16 5.14 9.12 -9.28
C GLU A 16 4.29 7.90 -9.66
N PRO A 17 4.89 6.72 -9.95
CA PRO A 17 4.09 5.53 -10.22
C PRO A 17 3.16 5.15 -9.07
N LEU A 18 3.56 5.32 -7.82
CA LEU A 18 2.69 5.03 -6.68
C LEU A 18 1.52 6.01 -6.60
N GLU A 19 1.78 7.30 -6.86
CA GLU A 19 0.73 8.31 -6.90
C GLU A 19 -0.25 8.04 -8.04
N ASP A 20 0.26 7.67 -9.22
CA ASP A 20 -0.55 7.32 -10.38
C ASP A 20 -1.41 6.08 -10.09
N LEU A 21 -0.84 5.09 -9.42
CA LEU A 21 -1.56 3.88 -9.04
C LEU A 21 -2.71 4.22 -8.09
N SER A 22 -2.48 5.09 -7.11
CA SER A 22 -3.51 5.54 -6.18
C SER A 22 -4.70 6.14 -6.94
N GLY A 23 -4.43 7.01 -7.91
CA GLY A 23 -5.47 7.61 -8.74
C GLY A 23 -6.17 6.59 -9.63
N SER A 24 -5.39 5.70 -10.25
CA SER A 24 -5.91 4.65 -11.13
C SER A 24 -6.83 3.68 -10.38
N LEU A 25 -6.50 3.35 -9.13
CA LEU A 25 -7.32 2.48 -8.30
C LEU A 25 -8.52 3.17 -7.68
N ALA A 26 -8.60 4.50 -7.80
CA ALA A 26 -9.67 5.30 -7.20
C ALA A 26 -9.82 5.00 -5.70
N LEU A 27 -8.72 5.04 -4.98
CA LEU A 27 -8.67 4.64 -3.57
C LEU A 27 -9.61 5.44 -2.67
N GLU A 28 -9.70 6.76 -2.89
CA GLU A 28 -10.58 7.62 -2.10
C GLU A 28 -12.06 7.21 -2.28
N ALA A 29 -12.46 6.94 -3.53
CA ALA A 29 -13.81 6.48 -3.82
C ALA A 29 -14.09 5.12 -3.18
N LYS A 30 -13.10 4.22 -3.20
CA LYS A 30 -13.23 2.91 -2.58
C LYS A 30 -13.37 3.00 -1.06
N LYS A 31 -12.60 3.88 -0.43
CA LYS A 31 -12.68 4.11 1.03
C LYS A 31 -14.05 4.68 1.41
N GLU A 32 -14.56 5.63 0.64
CA GLU A 32 -15.91 6.17 0.86
C GLU A 32 -16.98 5.10 0.71
N ARG A 33 -16.84 4.24 -0.31
CA ARG A 33 -17.79 3.16 -0.53
C ARG A 33 -17.76 2.15 0.61
N ILE A 34 -16.59 1.82 1.12
CA ILE A 34 -16.44 0.93 2.28
C ILE A 34 -17.18 1.53 3.49
N ASP A 35 -16.99 2.81 3.75
CA ASP A 35 -17.63 3.49 4.88
C ASP A 35 -19.17 3.46 4.74
N GLN A 36 -19.67 3.71 3.54
CA GLN A 36 -21.11 3.65 3.27
C GLN A 36 -21.67 2.26 3.50
N LEU A 37 -20.97 1.24 3.02
CA LEU A 37 -21.42 -0.15 3.17
C LEU A 37 -21.35 -0.60 4.63
N GLU A 38 -20.34 -0.18 5.36
CA GLU A 38 -20.21 -0.51 6.78
C GLU A 38 -21.31 0.15 7.62
N LEU A 39 -21.68 1.40 7.29
CA LEU A 39 -22.83 2.06 7.91
C LEU A 39 -24.12 1.31 7.62
N ASN A 40 -24.28 0.83 6.41
CA ASN A 40 -25.45 0.04 6.00
C ASN A 40 -25.56 -1.24 6.83
N MET A 41 -24.41 -1.86 7.13
CA MET A 41 -24.36 -3.09 7.93
C MET A 41 -24.78 -2.87 9.39
N GLU A 42 -24.77 -1.63 9.86
CA GLU A 42 -25.21 -1.28 11.22
C GLU A 42 -26.72 -1.07 11.33
N GLU A 43 -27.41 -0.98 10.20
CA GLU A 43 -28.85 -0.75 10.19
C GLU A 43 -29.62 -1.96 10.71
N PRO A 44 -30.74 -1.73 11.49
CA PRO A 44 -31.60 -2.81 11.92
C PRO A 44 -32.20 -3.53 10.70
N GLY A 45 -32.20 -4.84 10.74
CA GLY A 45 -32.75 -5.64 9.66
C GLY A 45 -31.82 -5.94 8.51
N PHE A 46 -30.61 -5.35 8.50
CA PHE A 46 -29.64 -5.63 7.44
C PHE A 46 -29.38 -7.13 7.29
N TRP A 47 -29.20 -7.81 8.39
CA TRP A 47 -28.85 -9.24 8.42
C TRP A 47 -30.05 -10.16 8.13
N ASP A 48 -31.27 -9.61 8.08
CA ASP A 48 -32.48 -10.38 7.79
C ASP A 48 -32.53 -10.85 6.33
N ASN A 49 -31.95 -10.07 5.43
CA ASN A 49 -31.80 -10.47 4.03
C ASN A 49 -30.43 -11.08 3.82
N VAL A 50 -30.37 -12.41 3.85
CA VAL A 50 -29.11 -13.17 3.79
C VAL A 50 -28.37 -12.92 2.48
N GLU A 51 -29.06 -12.94 1.35
CA GLU A 51 -28.45 -12.73 0.04
C GLU A 51 -27.83 -11.34 -0.08
N GLU A 52 -28.58 -10.31 0.27
CA GLU A 52 -28.07 -8.93 0.22
C GLU A 52 -26.90 -8.72 1.16
N SER A 53 -26.98 -9.24 2.39
CA SER A 53 -25.92 -9.10 3.38
C SER A 53 -24.64 -9.79 2.91
N GLN A 54 -24.74 -10.96 2.28
CA GLN A 54 -23.58 -11.66 1.72
C GLN A 54 -22.95 -10.89 0.57
N ASN A 55 -23.75 -10.30 -0.30
CA ASN A 55 -23.26 -9.49 -1.42
C ASN A 55 -22.52 -8.25 -0.91
N VAL A 56 -23.06 -7.58 0.10
CA VAL A 56 -22.41 -6.42 0.70
C VAL A 56 -21.09 -6.81 1.34
N MET A 57 -21.05 -7.92 2.08
CA MET A 57 -19.83 -8.39 2.71
C MET A 57 -18.74 -8.73 1.69
N LYS A 58 -19.11 -9.33 0.56
CA LYS A 58 -18.18 -9.63 -0.53
C LYS A 58 -17.62 -8.35 -1.15
N GLU A 59 -18.47 -7.35 -1.36
CA GLU A 59 -18.03 -6.07 -1.91
C GLU A 59 -17.06 -5.38 -0.96
N VAL A 60 -17.37 -5.34 0.33
CA VAL A 60 -16.49 -4.74 1.35
C VAL A 60 -15.13 -5.45 1.35
N LYS A 61 -15.15 -6.78 1.35
CA LYS A 61 -13.91 -7.56 1.36
C LYS A 61 -13.04 -7.26 0.13
N SER A 62 -13.67 -7.19 -1.04
CA SER A 62 -12.98 -6.90 -2.29
C SER A 62 -12.36 -5.49 -2.26
N LEU A 63 -13.13 -4.50 -1.84
CA LEU A 63 -12.66 -3.12 -1.75
C LEU A 63 -11.53 -2.96 -0.74
N LYS A 64 -11.67 -3.56 0.43
CA LYS A 64 -10.63 -3.53 1.46
C LYS A 64 -9.35 -4.19 0.98
N GLY A 65 -9.46 -5.30 0.23
CA GLY A 65 -8.30 -5.98 -0.33
C GLY A 65 -7.46 -5.07 -1.20
N VAL A 66 -8.09 -4.30 -2.08
CA VAL A 66 -7.40 -3.36 -2.97
C VAL A 66 -6.73 -2.25 -2.16
N VAL A 67 -7.45 -1.68 -1.19
CA VAL A 67 -6.91 -0.61 -0.34
C VAL A 67 -5.72 -1.11 0.47
N GLU A 68 -5.83 -2.30 1.05
CA GLU A 68 -4.76 -2.89 1.86
C GLU A 68 -3.52 -3.21 1.03
N GLU A 69 -3.68 -3.71 -0.20
CA GLU A 69 -2.55 -3.97 -1.10
C GLU A 69 -1.79 -2.69 -1.41
N TYR A 70 -2.51 -1.60 -1.67
CA TYR A 70 -1.87 -0.32 -1.93
C TYR A 70 -1.17 0.21 -0.66
N ASP A 71 -1.83 0.12 0.49
CA ASP A 71 -1.25 0.56 1.77
C ASP A 71 0.02 -0.22 2.10
N ASP A 72 0.07 -1.52 1.79
CA ASP A 72 1.26 -2.34 1.98
C ASP A 72 2.42 -1.86 1.11
N LEU A 73 2.14 -1.54 -0.16
CA LEU A 73 3.16 -0.99 -1.06
C LEU A 73 3.69 0.36 -0.55
N LYS A 74 2.78 1.22 -0.12
CA LYS A 74 3.14 2.52 0.41
C LYS A 74 3.97 2.40 1.68
N THR A 75 3.59 1.48 2.57
CA THR A 75 4.33 1.23 3.80
C THR A 75 5.75 0.75 3.50
N LYS A 76 5.90 -0.16 2.54
CA LYS A 76 7.22 -0.63 2.11
C LYS A 76 8.08 0.50 1.58
N TYR A 77 7.49 1.38 0.77
CA TYR A 77 8.17 2.56 0.25
C TYR A 77 8.67 3.44 1.40
N GLU A 78 7.80 3.73 2.37
CA GLU A 78 8.14 4.58 3.52
C GLU A 78 9.20 3.93 4.41
N ASP A 79 9.14 2.61 4.60
CA ASP A 79 10.14 1.88 5.38
C ASP A 79 11.52 1.93 4.73
N ILE A 80 11.57 1.80 3.40
CA ILE A 80 12.82 1.90 2.66
C ILE A 80 13.40 3.30 2.78
N GLU A 81 12.55 4.32 2.65
CA GLU A 81 12.95 5.72 2.81
C GLU A 81 13.58 5.96 4.19
N THR A 82 12.94 5.44 5.24
CA THR A 82 13.44 5.55 6.60
C THR A 82 14.79 4.86 6.76
N LEU A 83 14.94 3.65 6.23
CA LEU A 83 16.20 2.90 6.29
C LEU A 83 17.33 3.62 5.56
N ILE A 84 17.03 4.21 4.40
CA ILE A 84 18.04 4.96 3.65
C ILE A 84 18.49 6.20 4.43
N ASP A 85 17.54 6.93 5.02
CA ASP A 85 17.86 8.11 5.83
C ASP A 85 18.72 7.74 7.04
N MET A 86 18.40 6.63 7.71
CA MET A 86 19.18 6.13 8.84
C MET A 86 20.59 5.70 8.39
N ALA A 87 20.67 5.05 7.24
CA ALA A 87 21.96 4.59 6.69
C ALA A 87 22.85 5.76 6.31
N GLU A 88 22.28 6.84 5.77
CA GLU A 88 23.05 8.05 5.45
C GLU A 88 23.58 8.72 6.70
N GLU A 89 22.77 8.76 7.76
CA GLU A 89 23.13 9.41 9.02
C GLU A 89 24.23 8.63 9.75
N ASP A 90 24.10 7.31 9.84
CA ASP A 90 24.99 6.45 10.61
C ASP A 90 26.07 5.78 9.75
N GLU A 91 26.02 5.92 8.43
CA GLU A 91 26.90 5.25 7.47
C GLU A 91 26.97 3.72 7.73
N ASP A 92 25.82 3.11 7.99
CA ASP A 92 25.69 1.71 8.38
C ASP A 92 25.44 0.84 7.14
N ALA A 93 26.41 -0.02 6.82
CA ALA A 93 26.30 -0.94 5.68
C ALA A 93 25.19 -1.97 5.84
N ASP A 94 24.88 -2.38 7.07
CA ASP A 94 23.80 -3.32 7.35
C ASP A 94 22.46 -2.73 7.01
N LEU A 95 22.26 -1.44 7.30
CA LEU A 95 21.02 -0.74 6.94
C LEU A 95 20.88 -0.62 5.42
N ILE A 96 22.00 -0.42 4.71
CA ILE A 96 21.99 -0.39 3.24
C ILE A 96 21.58 -1.74 2.68
N GLU A 97 22.09 -2.84 3.23
CA GLU A 97 21.71 -4.20 2.82
C GLU A 97 20.22 -4.44 3.04
N GLU A 98 19.71 -4.05 4.20
CA GLU A 98 18.30 -4.20 4.53
C GLU A 98 17.42 -3.37 3.58
N ALA A 99 17.79 -2.12 3.33
CA ALA A 99 17.09 -1.25 2.40
C ALA A 99 17.09 -1.83 0.97
N THR A 100 18.21 -2.40 0.55
CA THR A 100 18.33 -3.03 -0.76
C THR A 100 17.39 -4.22 -0.89
N ALA A 101 17.34 -5.07 0.14
CA ALA A 101 16.45 -6.23 0.15
C ALA A 101 14.98 -5.81 0.05
N LEU A 102 14.57 -4.78 0.80
CA LEU A 102 13.21 -4.26 0.75
C LEU A 102 12.92 -3.61 -0.61
N MET A 103 13.89 -2.92 -1.20
CA MET A 103 13.76 -2.34 -2.53
C MET A 103 13.48 -3.41 -3.58
N LEU A 104 14.20 -4.52 -3.51
CA LEU A 104 13.98 -5.64 -4.44
C LEU A 104 12.59 -6.24 -4.24
N SER A 105 12.12 -6.33 -3.01
CA SER A 105 10.76 -6.77 -2.69
C SER A 105 9.73 -5.84 -3.31
N LEU A 106 9.93 -4.52 -3.20
CA LEU A 106 9.04 -3.52 -3.77
C LEU A 106 8.98 -3.64 -5.30
N ILE A 107 10.14 -3.79 -5.94
CA ILE A 107 10.24 -3.97 -7.39
C ILE A 107 9.48 -5.23 -7.83
N HIS A 108 9.68 -6.32 -7.12
CA HIS A 108 9.03 -7.60 -7.44
C HIS A 108 7.51 -7.50 -7.38
N ILE A 109 6.97 -6.81 -6.37
CA ILE A 109 5.53 -6.64 -6.21
C ILE A 109 4.95 -5.75 -7.30
N SER A 110 5.67 -4.70 -7.70
CA SER A 110 5.17 -3.72 -8.67
C SER A 110 5.37 -4.15 -10.13
N GLU A 111 6.17 -5.19 -10.40
CA GLU A 111 6.35 -5.68 -11.75
C GLU A 111 5.22 -6.64 -12.13
N PRO A 112 4.65 -6.49 -13.33
CA PRO A 112 3.67 -7.47 -13.83
C PRO A 112 4.38 -8.78 -14.13
N THR A 113 3.83 -9.86 -13.67
CA THR A 113 4.37 -11.20 -13.94
C THR A 113 3.93 -11.69 -15.31
#